data_9e92231da8800b0d39a0ec838f5d06e3
#
_entry.id   9e92231da8800b0d39a0ec838f5d06e3
#
_cell.length_a   1.000
_cell.length_b   1.000
_cell.length_c   1.000
_cell.angle_alpha   90.00
_cell.angle_beta   90.00
_cell.angle_gamma   90.00
#
_symmetry.space_group_name_H-M   'P 1'
#
loop_
_entity.id
_entity.type
_entity.pdbx_description
1 polymer ?
#
loop_
_entity_poly.entity_id
_entity_poly.type
_entity_poly.pdbx_seq_one_letter_code
_entity_poly.pdbx_strand_id
1 'polypeptide(L)'
;MARDENVKIFQDTEERVKKDPGLQEAVKHSVAEQVLIPEMMEVTGLMPELAQNRDRYEKDAEIIVSKKRSYEAAAGYPGERVCVHNFASATNPGGGVTKGSSAQEECLCRCSTLYFCLNTKEMWAGFYSPHRYAQDPICLLYTSPSP
;
A
#
# COMPACT_ATOMS: atom_id res chain seq x y z
N MET A 1 4.40 -5.42 25.36
CA MET A 1 4.84 -6.72 24.80
C MET A 1 4.56 -6.81 23.29
N ALA A 2 3.33 -6.86 22.81
CA ALA A 2 3.09 -6.99 21.36
C ALA A 2 3.62 -5.82 20.49
N ARG A 3 3.51 -4.58 20.99
CA ARG A 3 4.04 -3.40 20.27
C ARG A 3 5.55 -3.40 20.14
N ASP A 4 6.27 -3.74 21.19
CA ASP A 4 7.73 -3.76 21.18
C ASP A 4 8.27 -4.86 20.26
N GLU A 5 7.57 -5.99 20.18
CA GLU A 5 7.88 -7.06 19.24
C GLU A 5 7.65 -6.61 17.79
N ASN A 6 6.55 -5.94 17.51
CA ASN A 6 6.27 -5.37 16.19
C ASN A 6 7.33 -4.36 15.75
N VAL A 7 7.83 -3.53 16.67
CA VAL A 7 8.93 -2.59 16.39
C VAL A 7 10.19 -3.37 16.01
N LYS A 8 10.54 -4.42 16.75
CA LYS A 8 11.73 -5.24 16.45
C LYS A 8 11.63 -5.94 15.10
N ILE A 9 10.45 -6.49 14.77
CA ILE A 9 10.22 -7.11 13.46
C ILE A 9 10.38 -6.07 12.34
N PHE A 10 9.86 -4.87 12.52
CA PHE A 10 10.01 -3.81 11.52
C PHE A 10 11.47 -3.37 11.37
N GLN A 11 12.21 -3.24 12.48
CA GLN A 11 13.64 -2.93 12.45
C GLN A 11 14.47 -4.01 11.72
N ASP A 12 14.14 -5.30 11.93
CA ASP A 12 14.77 -6.39 11.16
C ASP A 12 14.46 -6.27 9.66
N THR A 13 13.23 -5.93 9.30
CA THR A 13 12.86 -5.66 7.90
C THR A 13 13.66 -4.49 7.31
N GLU A 14 13.80 -3.39 8.05
CA GLU A 14 14.63 -2.25 7.62
C GLU A 14 16.10 -2.65 7.41
N GLU A 15 16.66 -3.44 8.33
CA GLU A 15 18.04 -3.92 8.20
C GLU A 15 18.23 -4.81 6.97
N ARG A 16 17.28 -5.72 6.72
CA ARG A 16 17.31 -6.59 5.54
C ARG A 16 17.29 -5.78 4.26
N VAL A 17 16.37 -4.83 4.13
CA VAL A 17 16.28 -3.97 2.94
C VAL A 17 17.56 -3.15 2.75
N LYS A 18 18.17 -2.65 3.82
CA LYS A 18 19.44 -1.89 3.74
C LYS A 18 20.64 -2.75 3.34
N LYS A 19 20.64 -4.05 3.64
CA LYS A 19 21.78 -4.96 3.41
C LYS A 19 21.66 -5.80 2.14
N ASP A 20 20.45 -6.08 1.69
CA ASP A 20 20.20 -6.97 0.54
C ASP A 20 20.05 -6.16 -0.76
N PRO A 21 20.99 -6.34 -1.73
CA PRO A 21 20.94 -5.65 -3.01
C PRO A 21 19.69 -5.99 -3.84
N GLY A 22 19.16 -7.22 -3.72
CA GLY A 22 17.95 -7.64 -4.42
C GLY A 22 16.71 -6.90 -3.91
N LEU A 23 16.60 -6.73 -2.58
CA LEU A 23 15.52 -5.93 -1.99
C LEU A 23 15.63 -4.45 -2.34
N GLN A 24 16.86 -3.91 -2.39
CA GLN A 24 17.09 -2.51 -2.82
C GLN A 24 16.68 -2.31 -4.28
N GLU A 25 17.00 -3.25 -5.16
CA GLU A 25 16.61 -3.16 -6.57
C GLU A 25 15.08 -3.30 -6.73
N ALA A 26 14.44 -4.18 -5.96
CA ALA A 26 12.98 -4.29 -5.92
C ALA A 26 12.31 -2.97 -5.48
N VAL A 27 12.86 -2.29 -4.47
CA VAL A 27 12.37 -0.95 -4.06
C VAL A 27 12.53 0.06 -5.19
N LYS A 28 13.71 0.14 -5.84
CA LYS A 28 13.93 1.07 -6.95
C LYS A 28 12.95 0.83 -8.10
N HIS A 29 12.77 -0.43 -8.49
CA HIS A 29 11.83 -0.78 -9.55
C HIS A 29 10.41 -0.38 -9.16
N SER A 30 9.96 -0.73 -7.96
CA SER A 30 8.61 -0.40 -7.49
C SER A 30 8.37 1.11 -7.42
N VAL A 31 9.36 1.89 -6.99
CA VAL A 31 9.27 3.36 -6.95
C VAL A 31 9.24 3.96 -8.36
N ALA A 32 10.01 3.39 -9.31
CA ALA A 32 10.02 3.85 -10.69
C ALA A 32 8.68 3.63 -11.42
N GLU A 33 7.98 2.55 -11.07
CA GLU A 33 6.66 2.19 -11.63
C GLU A 33 5.50 2.79 -10.82
N GLN A 34 5.78 3.53 -9.75
CA GLN A 34 4.75 4.10 -8.89
C GLN A 34 4.00 5.23 -9.60
N VAL A 35 2.68 5.15 -9.60
CA VAL A 35 1.81 6.18 -10.18
C VAL A 35 1.00 6.85 -9.07
N LEU A 36 1.12 8.17 -8.97
CA LEU A 36 0.27 8.99 -8.14
C LEU A 36 -0.91 9.48 -8.97
N ILE A 37 -2.13 9.15 -8.54
CA ILE A 37 -3.36 9.57 -9.21
C ILE A 37 -3.93 10.75 -8.43
N PRO A 38 -3.90 11.99 -8.96
CA PRO A 38 -4.50 13.15 -8.31
C PRO A 38 -6.02 13.03 -8.23
N GLU A 39 -6.62 13.62 -7.18
CA GLU A 39 -8.06 13.59 -6.93
C GLU A 39 -8.90 14.10 -8.12
N MET A 40 -8.42 15.13 -8.82
CA MET A 40 -9.09 15.72 -9.98
C MET A 40 -8.86 14.99 -11.30
N MET A 41 -8.09 13.89 -11.28
CA MET A 41 -7.81 13.15 -12.49
C MET A 41 -8.93 12.14 -12.74
N GLU A 42 -9.66 12.32 -13.85
CA GLU A 42 -10.60 11.30 -14.29
C GLU A 42 -9.86 10.01 -14.64
N VAL A 43 -10.22 8.92 -13.97
CA VAL A 43 -9.63 7.59 -14.21
C VAL A 43 -9.77 7.15 -15.66
N THR A 44 -10.83 7.61 -16.34
CA THR A 44 -11.07 7.42 -17.77
C THR A 44 -9.99 8.04 -18.65
N GLY A 45 -9.36 9.13 -18.22
CA GLY A 45 -8.24 9.77 -18.93
C GLY A 45 -6.92 9.00 -18.79
N LEU A 46 -6.74 8.25 -17.69
CA LEU A 46 -5.57 7.41 -17.47
C LEU A 46 -5.60 6.09 -18.25
N MET A 47 -6.82 5.55 -18.42
CA MET A 47 -7.02 4.25 -19.05
C MET A 47 -8.27 4.30 -19.95
N PRO A 48 -8.22 4.99 -21.10
CA PRO A 48 -9.36 5.11 -22.00
C PRO A 48 -9.90 3.74 -22.45
N GLU A 49 -9.02 2.76 -22.55
CA GLU A 49 -9.36 1.38 -22.93
C GLU A 49 -10.25 0.69 -21.87
N LEU A 50 -10.09 1.01 -20.58
CA LEU A 50 -10.92 0.47 -19.51
C LEU A 50 -12.32 1.07 -19.49
N ALA A 51 -12.46 2.33 -19.89
CA ALA A 51 -13.74 3.01 -19.99
C ALA A 51 -14.61 2.47 -21.13
N GLN A 52 -13.97 2.04 -22.22
CA GLN A 52 -14.64 1.53 -23.41
C GLN A 52 -15.03 0.05 -23.33
N ASN A 53 -14.44 -0.71 -22.43
CA ASN A 53 -14.58 -2.17 -22.40
C ASN A 53 -15.16 -2.65 -21.05
N ARG A 54 -16.39 -2.24 -20.75
CA ARG A 54 -17.10 -2.67 -19.53
C ARG A 54 -17.35 -4.19 -19.51
N ASP A 55 -17.59 -4.79 -20.69
CA ASP A 55 -17.95 -6.20 -20.84
C ASP A 55 -16.75 -7.05 -21.29
N ARG A 56 -15.53 -6.69 -20.91
CA ARG A 56 -14.30 -7.39 -21.29
C ARG A 56 -14.15 -8.80 -20.71
N TYR A 57 -15.00 -9.18 -19.80
CA TYR A 57 -15.03 -10.51 -19.21
C TYR A 57 -16.37 -11.19 -19.51
N GLU A 58 -16.31 -12.40 -20.06
CA GLU A 58 -17.49 -13.20 -20.37
C GLU A 58 -18.19 -13.78 -19.13
N LYS A 59 -17.49 -13.78 -18.00
CA LYS A 59 -17.97 -14.36 -16.73
C LYS A 59 -17.83 -13.34 -15.61
N ASP A 60 -18.75 -13.42 -14.67
CA ASP A 60 -18.65 -12.69 -13.41
C ASP A 60 -17.40 -13.10 -12.63
N ALA A 61 -16.81 -12.13 -11.90
CA ALA A 61 -15.67 -12.41 -11.03
C ALA A 61 -16.07 -13.36 -9.88
N GLU A 62 -15.25 -14.35 -9.62
CA GLU A 62 -15.39 -15.19 -8.43
C GLU A 62 -15.03 -14.39 -7.18
N ILE A 63 -15.91 -14.40 -6.18
CA ILE A 63 -15.70 -13.75 -4.89
C ILE A 63 -15.36 -14.79 -3.85
N ILE A 64 -14.14 -14.78 -3.34
CA ILE A 64 -13.66 -15.68 -2.30
C ILE A 64 -13.43 -14.92 -1.01
N VAL A 65 -14.14 -15.33 0.06
CA VAL A 65 -13.94 -14.79 1.40
C VAL A 65 -13.10 -15.76 2.23
N SER A 66 -12.01 -15.26 2.81
CA SER A 66 -11.11 -16.10 3.62
C SER A 66 -10.66 -15.36 4.89
N LYS A 67 -10.13 -16.11 5.87
CA LYS A 67 -9.51 -15.57 7.10
C LYS A 67 -8.04 -15.25 6.94
N LYS A 68 -7.48 -15.40 5.74
CA LYS A 68 -6.07 -15.13 5.46
C LYS A 68 -5.79 -13.62 5.51
N ARG A 69 -4.59 -13.26 5.91
CA ARG A 69 -4.09 -11.89 5.75
C ARG A 69 -3.86 -11.58 4.26
N SER A 70 -3.79 -10.31 3.89
CA SER A 70 -3.74 -9.87 2.49
C SER A 70 -2.62 -10.56 1.68
N TYR A 71 -1.37 -10.58 2.19
CA TYR A 71 -0.27 -11.26 1.49
C TYR A 71 -0.35 -12.79 1.53
N GLU A 72 -0.92 -13.37 2.59
CA GLU A 72 -1.18 -14.82 2.65
C GLU A 72 -2.23 -15.24 1.62
N ALA A 73 -3.23 -14.39 1.40
CA ALA A 73 -4.21 -14.61 0.34
C ALA A 73 -3.56 -14.47 -1.04
N ALA A 74 -2.78 -13.41 -1.26
CA ALA A 74 -2.07 -13.16 -2.52
C ALA A 74 -1.12 -14.29 -2.90
N ALA A 75 -0.40 -14.87 -1.91
CA ALA A 75 0.50 -16.00 -2.13
C ALA A 75 -0.21 -17.29 -2.60
N GLY A 76 -1.53 -17.36 -2.49
CA GLY A 76 -2.34 -18.45 -3.03
C GLY A 76 -2.47 -18.44 -4.56
N TYR A 77 -1.97 -17.43 -5.24
CA TYR A 77 -2.06 -17.24 -6.70
C TYR A 77 -0.67 -17.13 -7.33
N PRO A 78 0.16 -18.19 -7.26
CA PRO A 78 1.52 -18.14 -7.82
C PRO A 78 1.48 -18.03 -9.34
N GLY A 79 2.27 -17.10 -9.88
CA GLY A 79 2.33 -16.85 -11.33
C GLY A 79 1.24 -15.94 -11.89
N GLU A 80 0.25 -15.57 -11.07
CA GLU A 80 -0.80 -14.63 -11.48
C GLU A 80 -0.41 -13.18 -11.20
N ARG A 81 -1.05 -12.25 -11.90
CA ARG A 81 -0.94 -10.81 -11.62
C ARG A 81 -1.90 -10.46 -10.49
N VAL A 82 -1.37 -10.28 -9.30
CA VAL A 82 -2.16 -10.01 -8.09
C VAL A 82 -2.05 -8.54 -7.69
N CYS A 83 -3.20 -7.91 -7.41
CA CYS A 83 -3.27 -6.60 -6.80
C CYS A 83 -3.68 -6.74 -5.32
N VAL A 84 -2.94 -6.13 -4.43
CA VAL A 84 -3.26 -6.11 -2.98
C VAL A 84 -3.66 -4.70 -2.58
N HIS A 85 -4.91 -4.55 -2.12
CA HIS A 85 -5.38 -3.28 -1.60
C HIS A 85 -4.74 -2.99 -0.23
N ASN A 86 -4.12 -1.81 -0.09
CA ASN A 86 -3.59 -1.31 1.16
C ASN A 86 -4.58 -0.30 1.78
N PHE A 87 -5.02 -0.54 3.01
CA PHE A 87 -5.80 0.42 3.79
C PHE A 87 -4.86 1.47 4.39
N ALA A 88 -4.33 2.30 3.49
CA ALA A 88 -3.25 3.22 3.78
C ALA A 88 -3.64 4.36 4.72
N SER A 89 -2.72 4.77 5.58
CA SER A 89 -2.79 6.05 6.25
C SER A 89 -2.65 7.19 5.24
N ALA A 90 -3.51 8.19 5.30
CA ALA A 90 -3.40 9.37 4.44
C ALA A 90 -2.28 10.31 4.87
N THR A 91 -1.82 10.23 6.11
CA THR A 91 -0.92 11.24 6.69
C THR A 91 0.47 10.74 7.00
N ASN A 92 0.67 9.41 7.06
CA ASN A 92 1.96 8.82 7.40
C ASN A 92 2.23 7.57 6.56
N PRO A 93 3.37 7.48 5.87
CA PRO A 93 3.75 6.25 5.18
C PRO A 93 3.86 5.09 6.17
N GLY A 94 3.17 3.99 5.86
CA GLY A 94 3.14 2.82 6.73
C GLY A 94 2.43 3.02 8.07
N GLY A 95 1.61 4.09 8.19
CA GLY A 95 0.83 4.37 9.40
C GLY A 95 1.68 4.52 10.65
N GLY A 96 1.44 3.67 11.63
CA GLY A 96 2.17 3.60 12.90
C GLY A 96 3.19 2.46 12.98
N VAL A 97 3.71 1.94 11.86
CA VAL A 97 4.61 0.78 11.82
C VAL A 97 5.85 0.97 12.69
N THR A 98 6.46 2.14 12.68
CA THR A 98 7.64 2.49 13.50
C THR A 98 7.35 2.51 15.00
N LYS A 99 6.06 2.60 15.37
CA LYS A 99 5.58 2.61 16.76
C LYS A 99 4.94 1.28 17.16
N GLY A 100 5.02 0.25 16.31
CA GLY A 100 4.53 -1.09 16.57
C GLY A 100 3.01 -1.26 16.48
N SER A 101 2.31 -0.36 15.80
CA SER A 101 0.90 -0.53 15.48
C SER A 101 0.65 -1.79 14.64
N SER A 102 -0.57 -2.35 14.67
CA SER A 102 -0.87 -3.69 14.16
C SER A 102 -2.00 -3.73 13.11
N ALA A 103 -2.40 -2.59 12.56
CA ALA A 103 -3.39 -2.54 11.48
C ALA A 103 -2.84 -3.15 10.18
N GLN A 104 -3.66 -3.21 9.14
CA GLN A 104 -3.34 -3.92 7.89
C GLN A 104 -2.10 -3.33 7.20
N GLU A 105 -2.01 -2.01 7.06
CA GLU A 105 -0.85 -1.36 6.44
C GLU A 105 0.46 -1.65 7.18
N GLU A 106 0.43 -1.57 8.51
CA GLU A 106 1.61 -1.87 9.33
C GLU A 106 2.04 -3.33 9.20
N CYS A 107 1.08 -4.25 9.09
CA CYS A 107 1.38 -5.66 8.84
C CYS A 107 2.04 -5.86 7.47
N LEU A 108 1.55 -5.19 6.42
CA LEU A 108 2.16 -5.22 5.10
C LEU A 108 3.59 -4.67 5.12
N CYS A 109 3.79 -3.52 5.76
CA CYS A 109 5.10 -2.86 5.87
C CYS A 109 6.13 -3.69 6.67
N ARG A 110 5.68 -4.49 7.66
CA ARG A 110 6.57 -5.34 8.44
C ARG A 110 7.10 -6.56 7.69
N CYS A 111 6.40 -7.03 6.66
CA CYS A 111 6.78 -8.24 5.93
C CYS A 111 7.12 -7.99 4.46
N SER A 112 7.36 -6.75 4.06
CA SER A 112 7.70 -6.40 2.68
C SER A 112 8.50 -5.09 2.58
N THR A 113 8.85 -4.73 1.36
CA THR A 113 9.51 -3.46 1.03
C THR A 113 8.56 -2.27 0.93
N LEU A 114 7.26 -2.45 1.21
CA LEU A 114 6.21 -1.45 0.98
C LEU A 114 6.52 -0.10 1.67
N TYR A 115 6.99 -0.12 2.92
CA TYR A 115 7.32 1.11 3.65
C TYR A 115 8.31 1.99 2.87
N PHE A 116 9.32 1.39 2.25
CA PHE A 116 10.35 2.12 1.51
C PHE A 116 9.82 2.68 0.19
N CYS A 117 8.83 2.03 -0.41
CA CYS A 117 8.13 2.54 -1.59
C CYS A 117 7.19 3.70 -1.24
N LEU A 118 6.59 3.68 -0.05
CA LEU A 118 5.68 4.74 0.42
C LEU A 118 6.42 5.96 0.99
N ASN A 119 7.58 5.74 1.63
CA ASN A 119 8.33 6.80 2.32
C ASN A 119 9.34 7.48 1.38
N THR A 120 8.89 7.97 0.24
CA THR A 120 9.68 8.71 -0.74
C THR A 120 9.35 10.19 -0.72
N LYS A 121 10.24 11.04 -1.25
CA LYS A 121 10.02 12.49 -1.34
C LYS A 121 8.80 12.82 -2.20
N GLU A 122 8.61 12.08 -3.27
CA GLU A 122 7.51 12.23 -4.23
C GLU A 122 6.16 11.93 -3.54
N MET A 123 6.09 10.83 -2.79
CA MET A 123 4.88 10.48 -2.03
C MET A 123 4.59 11.48 -0.91
N TRP A 124 5.64 11.98 -0.25
CA TRP A 124 5.46 13.05 0.73
C TRP A 124 4.92 14.32 0.10
N ALA A 125 5.47 14.76 -1.01
CA ALA A 125 5.05 15.99 -1.68
C ALA A 125 3.65 15.87 -2.31
N GLY A 126 3.36 14.75 -2.97
CA GLY A 126 2.14 14.58 -3.76
C GLY A 126 0.95 13.98 -2.98
N PHE A 127 1.20 13.27 -1.88
CA PHE A 127 0.15 12.58 -1.13
C PHE A 127 0.13 12.96 0.35
N TYR A 128 1.16 12.61 1.14
CA TYR A 128 1.07 12.74 2.60
C TYR A 128 1.01 14.17 3.11
N SER A 129 1.81 15.10 2.55
CA SER A 129 1.81 16.49 2.99
C SER A 129 0.49 17.20 2.64
N PRO A 130 -0.06 17.09 1.43
CA PRO A 130 -1.38 17.64 1.14
C PRO A 130 -2.46 17.15 2.11
N HIS A 131 -2.52 15.85 2.38
CA HIS A 131 -3.51 15.29 3.30
C HIS A 131 -3.31 15.71 4.76
N ARG A 132 -2.07 15.94 5.20
CA ARG A 132 -1.81 16.47 6.55
C ARG A 132 -2.32 17.89 6.75
N TYR A 133 -2.28 18.69 5.71
CA TYR A 133 -2.68 20.09 5.75
C TYR A 133 -4.08 20.34 5.21
N ALA A 134 -4.74 19.31 4.70
CA ALA A 134 -6.13 19.43 4.27
C ALA A 134 -7.02 19.78 5.47
N GLN A 135 -7.77 20.86 5.32
CA GLN A 135 -8.74 21.32 6.33
C GLN A 135 -10.10 20.62 6.16
N ASP A 136 -10.25 19.78 5.13
CA ASP A 136 -11.49 19.08 4.86
C ASP A 136 -11.60 17.81 5.70
N PRO A 137 -12.57 17.76 6.66
CA PRO A 137 -12.77 16.60 7.51
C PRO A 137 -13.23 15.35 6.73
N ILE A 138 -13.75 15.48 5.52
CA ILE A 138 -14.17 14.36 4.67
C ILE A 138 -12.96 13.55 4.23
N CYS A 139 -11.84 14.19 3.93
CA CYS A 139 -10.58 13.51 3.61
C CYS A 139 -10.08 12.61 4.74
N LEU A 140 -10.37 12.94 5.99
CA LEU A 140 -10.01 12.15 7.17
C LEU A 140 -10.95 10.95 7.41
N LEU A 141 -12.19 10.99 6.91
CA LEU A 141 -13.17 9.90 7.06
C LEU A 141 -12.90 8.72 6.11
N TYR A 142 -12.24 8.96 4.98
CA TYR A 142 -11.87 7.90 4.03
C TYR A 142 -10.56 7.19 4.39
N THR A 143 -9.81 7.68 5.36
CA THR A 143 -8.43 7.25 5.60
C THR A 143 -8.24 6.30 6.75
N SER A 144 -9.21 5.87 7.43
CA SER A 144 -9.20 4.72 8.34
C SER A 144 -10.37 4.75 9.31
N PRO A 145 -11.19 3.75 9.36
CA PRO A 145 -11.73 3.30 10.63
C PRO A 145 -10.59 2.59 11.34
N SER A 146 -9.77 3.33 12.05
CA SER A 146 -8.96 2.72 13.07
C SER A 146 -9.89 2.39 14.24
N PRO A 147 -10.01 1.12 14.69
CA PRO A 147 -10.62 0.83 15.96
C PRO A 147 -9.80 1.39 17.10
#